data_72a05362a655c1cd120e1c7d2e243612
#
_entry.id   72a05362a655c1cd120e1c7d2e243612
#
_cell.length_a   1.000
_cell.length_b   1.000
_cell.length_c   1.000
_cell.angle_alpha   90.00
_cell.angle_beta   90.00
_cell.angle_gamma   90.00
#
_symmetry.space_group_name_H-M   'P 1'
#
loop_
_entity.id
_entity.type
_entity.pdbx_description
1 polymer ?
#
loop_
_entity_poly.entity_id
_entity_poly.type
_entity_poly.pdbx_seq_one_letter_code
_entity_poly.pdbx_strand_id
1 'polypeptide(L)'
;MKIVVPIMPRNLEEVEAIDVERLAEADIVEWRADYLPKDDILRVAPAIFEKCNGKEVVFTIRTTREGGHLDLDDQEYVNLIKEVAALYQPDYIDFEYYSYKSVFEQMLEFPNLVLSYHNFEETPSNYMEIMSELTSLSPAVVKMAVMAKTEQDVLDVMNYTRGFKSLNTEQTFATIAMGELGKLTRIAGVITGSCWTFASLDETSAPGQMSLGNTSKFLEILEN
;
A
#
# COMPACT_ATOMS: atom_id res chain seq x y z
N MET A 1 -8.02 -12.86 2.49
CA MET A 1 -7.29 -11.55 2.48
C MET A 1 -6.18 -11.64 1.44
N LYS A 2 -5.99 -10.63 0.53
CA LYS A 2 -4.91 -10.66 -0.48
C LYS A 2 -3.56 -10.31 0.12
N ILE A 3 -2.50 -10.98 -0.35
CA ILE A 3 -1.11 -10.69 0.03
C ILE A 3 -0.50 -9.77 -1.03
N VAL A 4 -0.09 -8.58 -0.61
CA VAL A 4 0.65 -7.61 -1.42
C VAL A 4 2.13 -7.75 -1.12
N VAL A 5 2.95 -7.87 -2.18
CA VAL A 5 4.42 -7.93 -2.05
C VAL A 5 5.03 -6.68 -2.65
N PRO A 6 5.66 -5.81 -1.85
CA PRO A 6 6.42 -4.69 -2.35
C PRO A 6 7.71 -5.15 -3.05
N ILE A 7 7.96 -4.61 -4.25
CA ILE A 7 9.24 -4.68 -4.94
C ILE A 7 9.87 -3.27 -4.95
N MET A 8 11.14 -3.19 -4.64
CA MET A 8 11.86 -1.95 -4.35
C MET A 8 13.18 -1.84 -5.12
N PRO A 9 13.18 -2.06 -6.45
CA PRO A 9 14.41 -2.00 -7.22
C PRO A 9 14.95 -0.56 -7.27
N ARG A 10 16.26 -0.42 -7.15
CA ARG A 10 16.97 0.86 -7.15
C ARG A 10 17.57 1.22 -8.52
N ASN A 11 17.56 0.27 -9.45
CA ASN A 11 18.09 0.41 -10.80
C ASN A 11 17.57 -0.71 -11.72
N LEU A 12 17.89 -0.65 -13.01
CA LEU A 12 17.44 -1.64 -13.97
C LEU A 12 18.03 -3.04 -13.71
N GLU A 13 19.25 -3.14 -13.22
CA GLU A 13 19.88 -4.44 -12.91
C GLU A 13 19.09 -5.17 -11.79
N GLU A 14 18.66 -4.43 -10.76
CA GLU A 14 17.81 -5.02 -9.70
C GLU A 14 16.42 -5.41 -10.22
N VAL A 15 15.86 -4.69 -11.22
CA VAL A 15 14.62 -5.11 -11.88
C VAL A 15 14.82 -6.44 -12.63
N GLU A 16 15.90 -6.56 -13.38
CA GLU A 16 16.21 -7.78 -14.12
C GLU A 16 16.42 -8.98 -13.18
N ALA A 17 16.96 -8.72 -11.99
CA ALA A 17 17.20 -9.73 -10.95
C ALA A 17 15.94 -10.15 -10.17
N ILE A 18 14.78 -9.48 -10.36
CA ILE A 18 13.53 -9.88 -9.70
C ILE A 18 13.18 -11.32 -10.05
N ASP A 19 13.08 -12.15 -9.02
CA ASP A 19 12.66 -13.55 -9.13
C ASP A 19 11.14 -13.64 -9.23
N VAL A 20 10.65 -13.82 -10.45
CA VAL A 20 9.21 -13.91 -10.74
C VAL A 20 8.57 -15.18 -10.17
N GLU A 21 9.35 -16.26 -9.95
CA GLU A 21 8.83 -17.48 -9.34
C GLU A 21 8.48 -17.24 -7.88
N ARG A 22 9.30 -16.47 -7.17
CA ARG A 22 9.00 -16.07 -5.78
C ARG A 22 7.81 -15.13 -5.68
N LEU A 23 7.54 -14.32 -6.70
CA LEU A 23 6.34 -13.48 -6.77
C LEU A 23 5.06 -14.30 -7.03
N ALA A 24 5.18 -15.57 -7.46
CA ALA A 24 4.01 -16.38 -7.80
C ALA A 24 3.03 -16.56 -6.62
N GLU A 25 3.53 -16.57 -5.38
CA GLU A 25 2.71 -16.68 -4.16
C GLU A 25 2.03 -15.37 -3.74
N ALA A 26 2.42 -14.23 -4.33
CA ALA A 26 1.76 -12.95 -4.07
C ALA A 26 0.48 -12.84 -4.91
N ASP A 27 -0.59 -12.28 -4.33
CA ASP A 27 -1.80 -11.91 -5.08
C ASP A 27 -1.59 -10.63 -5.87
N ILE A 28 -0.90 -9.66 -5.26
CA ILE A 28 -0.67 -8.32 -5.80
C ILE A 28 0.82 -7.99 -5.64
N VAL A 29 1.39 -7.31 -6.63
CA VAL A 29 2.74 -6.73 -6.54
C VAL A 29 2.62 -5.22 -6.36
N GLU A 30 3.22 -4.66 -5.32
CA GLU A 30 3.33 -3.21 -5.17
C GLU A 30 4.68 -2.76 -5.72
N TRP A 31 4.68 -1.99 -6.81
CA TRP A 31 5.90 -1.35 -7.27
C TRP A 31 6.16 -0.06 -6.49
N ARG A 32 7.17 -0.06 -5.62
CA ARG A 32 7.69 1.07 -4.87
C ARG A 32 8.67 1.86 -5.75
N ALA A 33 8.12 2.70 -6.63
CA ALA A 33 8.90 3.48 -7.59
C ALA A 33 9.79 4.54 -6.93
N ASP A 34 9.48 4.92 -5.70
CA ASP A 34 10.24 5.88 -4.90
C ASP A 34 11.66 5.44 -4.52
N TYR A 35 12.01 4.16 -4.72
CA TYR A 35 13.40 3.68 -4.57
C TYR A 35 14.29 4.01 -5.77
N LEU A 36 13.70 4.46 -6.88
CA LEU A 36 14.42 4.92 -8.07
C LEU A 36 14.59 6.44 -8.06
N PRO A 37 15.65 6.97 -8.69
CA PRO A 37 15.69 8.39 -9.07
C PRO A 37 14.45 8.73 -9.92
N LYS A 38 13.86 9.90 -9.71
CA LYS A 38 12.65 10.34 -10.44
C LYS A 38 12.75 10.13 -11.96
N ASP A 39 13.87 10.54 -12.55
CA ASP A 39 14.08 10.48 -14.00
C ASP A 39 14.22 9.06 -14.55
N ASP A 40 14.45 8.08 -13.69
CA ASP A 40 14.61 6.68 -14.06
C ASP A 40 13.28 5.91 -14.02
N ILE A 41 12.24 6.41 -13.34
CA ILE A 41 10.98 5.70 -13.14
C ILE A 41 10.35 5.28 -14.48
N LEU A 42 10.18 6.22 -15.41
CA LEU A 42 9.58 5.91 -16.72
C LEU A 42 10.50 5.03 -17.59
N ARG A 43 11.80 5.15 -17.42
CA ARG A 43 12.78 4.32 -18.15
C ARG A 43 12.74 2.86 -17.68
N VAL A 44 12.51 2.63 -16.41
CA VAL A 44 12.49 1.30 -15.77
C VAL A 44 11.11 0.65 -15.83
N ALA A 45 10.04 1.44 -15.91
CA ALA A 45 8.66 0.97 -15.90
C ALA A 45 8.37 -0.18 -16.88
N PRO A 46 8.82 -0.18 -18.17
CA PRO A 46 8.55 -1.29 -19.09
C PRO A 46 9.01 -2.64 -18.52
N ALA A 47 10.22 -2.68 -17.96
CA ALA A 47 10.78 -3.92 -17.40
C ALA A 47 10.02 -4.38 -16.13
N ILE A 48 9.56 -3.44 -15.28
CA ILE A 48 8.74 -3.75 -14.11
C ILE A 48 7.43 -4.41 -14.53
N PHE A 49 6.69 -3.78 -15.46
CA PHE A 49 5.39 -4.32 -15.88
C PHE A 49 5.52 -5.64 -16.64
N GLU A 50 6.64 -5.86 -17.35
CA GLU A 50 6.97 -7.16 -17.94
C GLU A 50 7.18 -8.23 -16.86
N LYS A 51 7.97 -7.94 -15.83
CA LYS A 51 8.22 -8.85 -14.69
C LYS A 51 6.95 -9.17 -13.88
N CYS A 52 6.03 -8.22 -13.78
CA CYS A 52 4.76 -8.36 -13.08
C CYS A 52 3.64 -8.92 -13.95
N ASN A 53 3.92 -9.34 -15.20
CA ASN A 53 2.90 -9.83 -16.11
C ASN A 53 2.09 -10.99 -15.51
N GLY A 54 0.76 -10.87 -15.53
CA GLY A 54 -0.16 -11.83 -14.93
C GLY A 54 -0.44 -11.65 -13.44
N LYS A 55 0.10 -10.57 -12.82
CA LYS A 55 -0.20 -10.15 -11.45
C LYS A 55 -0.93 -8.82 -11.45
N GLU A 56 -1.80 -8.60 -10.47
CA GLU A 56 -2.31 -7.25 -10.19
C GLU A 56 -1.15 -6.38 -9.68
N VAL A 57 -1.08 -5.12 -10.16
CA VAL A 57 -0.01 -4.19 -9.80
C VAL A 57 -0.57 -2.96 -9.10
N VAL A 58 -0.02 -2.65 -7.94
CA VAL A 58 -0.18 -1.33 -7.29
C VAL A 58 1.03 -0.48 -7.65
N PHE A 59 0.82 0.63 -8.34
CA PHE A 59 1.85 1.64 -8.56
C PHE A 59 1.90 2.60 -7.38
N THR A 60 3.05 2.69 -6.72
CA THR A 60 3.25 3.50 -5.52
C THR A 60 4.48 4.38 -5.65
N ILE A 61 4.29 5.69 -5.47
CA ILE A 61 5.35 6.64 -5.18
C ILE A 61 5.17 7.07 -3.73
N ARG A 62 5.92 6.45 -2.81
CA ARG A 62 5.94 6.87 -1.41
C ARG A 62 6.89 8.04 -1.26
N THR A 63 6.36 9.21 -0.91
CA THR A 63 7.19 10.40 -0.77
C THR A 63 7.77 10.54 0.63
N THR A 64 8.76 11.42 0.77
CA THR A 64 9.35 11.74 2.08
C THR A 64 8.34 12.27 3.07
N ARG A 65 7.21 12.82 2.59
CA ARG A 65 6.10 13.29 3.44
C ARG A 65 5.43 12.16 4.22
N GLU A 66 5.44 10.94 3.66
CA GLU A 66 4.85 9.73 4.28
C GLU A 66 5.87 8.60 4.42
N GLY A 67 7.14 8.93 4.69
CA GLY A 67 8.18 7.97 5.04
C GLY A 67 8.82 7.21 3.88
N GLY A 68 8.67 7.70 2.65
CA GLY A 68 9.35 7.19 1.46
C GLY A 68 10.64 7.93 1.11
N HIS A 69 11.07 7.85 -0.15
CA HIS A 69 12.40 8.27 -0.58
C HIS A 69 12.42 9.45 -1.56
N LEU A 70 11.33 9.70 -2.28
CA LEU A 70 11.26 10.82 -3.21
C LEU A 70 10.66 12.07 -2.54
N ASP A 71 11.29 13.21 -2.80
CA ASP A 71 10.75 14.52 -2.49
C ASP A 71 10.24 15.15 -3.80
N LEU A 72 8.92 15.31 -3.91
CA LEU A 72 8.24 15.81 -5.10
C LEU A 72 7.32 16.96 -4.71
N ASP A 73 7.26 17.98 -5.58
CA ASP A 73 6.18 18.96 -5.46
C ASP A 73 4.83 18.36 -5.91
N ASP A 74 3.75 19.07 -5.63
CA ASP A 74 2.40 18.60 -5.88
C ASP A 74 2.16 18.26 -7.37
N GLN A 75 2.70 19.07 -8.29
CA GLN A 75 2.48 18.87 -9.71
C GLN A 75 3.40 17.77 -10.28
N GLU A 76 4.64 17.68 -9.82
CA GLU A 76 5.57 16.60 -10.17
C GLU A 76 4.98 15.23 -9.79
N TYR A 77 4.43 15.12 -8.57
CA TYR A 77 3.80 13.90 -8.07
C TYR A 77 2.64 13.43 -8.97
N VAL A 78 1.69 14.34 -9.25
CA VAL A 78 0.53 14.01 -10.09
C VAL A 78 0.94 13.71 -11.53
N ASN A 79 1.85 14.49 -12.12
CA ASN A 79 2.29 14.28 -13.50
C ASN A 79 2.93 12.90 -13.67
N LEU A 80 3.80 12.51 -12.76
CA LEU A 80 4.48 11.21 -12.82
C LEU A 80 3.48 10.05 -12.69
N ILE A 81 2.50 10.16 -11.78
CA ILE A 81 1.43 9.17 -11.68
C ILE A 81 0.64 9.07 -12.99
N LYS A 82 0.23 10.21 -13.58
CA LYS A 82 -0.54 10.24 -14.82
C LYS A 82 0.23 9.65 -16.00
N GLU A 83 1.52 9.93 -16.10
CA GLU A 83 2.37 9.37 -17.16
C GLU A 83 2.47 7.85 -17.06
N VAL A 84 2.72 7.30 -15.86
CA VAL A 84 2.75 5.85 -15.65
C VAL A 84 1.39 5.23 -15.89
N ALA A 85 0.31 5.84 -15.38
CA ALA A 85 -1.04 5.33 -15.57
C ALA A 85 -1.48 5.31 -17.04
N ALA A 86 -1.12 6.33 -17.82
CA ALA A 86 -1.44 6.41 -19.25
C ALA A 86 -0.71 5.35 -20.08
N LEU A 87 0.54 5.04 -19.72
CA LEU A 87 1.39 4.12 -20.50
C LEU A 87 1.20 2.65 -20.11
N TYR A 88 0.97 2.36 -18.82
CA TYR A 88 1.04 1.00 -18.28
C TYR A 88 -0.24 0.50 -17.60
N GLN A 89 -1.19 1.39 -17.30
CA GLN A 89 -2.49 1.05 -16.74
C GLN A 89 -2.42 0.09 -15.54
N PRO A 90 -1.71 0.45 -14.44
CA PRO A 90 -1.65 -0.38 -13.24
C PRO A 90 -3.05 -0.66 -12.70
N ASP A 91 -3.27 -1.83 -12.08
CA ASP A 91 -4.56 -2.20 -11.52
C ASP A 91 -4.98 -1.28 -10.39
N TYR A 92 -4.00 -0.75 -9.65
CA TYR A 92 -4.21 0.22 -8.56
C TYR A 92 -3.14 1.32 -8.59
N ILE A 93 -3.53 2.52 -8.15
CA ILE A 93 -2.67 3.69 -8.01
C ILE A 93 -2.73 4.17 -6.56
N ASP A 94 -1.61 4.06 -5.83
CA ASP A 94 -1.50 4.62 -4.48
C ASP A 94 -1.35 6.14 -4.55
N PHE A 95 -2.19 6.86 -3.82
CA PHE A 95 -2.19 8.32 -3.74
C PHE A 95 -2.20 8.78 -2.29
N GLU A 96 -1.16 9.52 -1.88
CA GLU A 96 -0.99 10.09 -0.53
C GLU A 96 -1.92 11.29 -0.32
N TYR A 97 -3.19 11.00 0.01
CA TYR A 97 -4.26 12.00 -0.01
C TYR A 97 -3.96 13.24 0.84
N TYR A 98 -3.53 13.06 2.10
CA TYR A 98 -3.28 14.20 2.98
C TYR A 98 -2.07 15.02 2.59
N SER A 99 -1.06 14.37 2.05
CA SER A 99 0.18 15.00 1.60
C SER A 99 0.01 15.80 0.31
N TYR A 100 -0.96 15.40 -0.55
CA TYR A 100 -1.23 15.99 -1.87
C TYR A 100 -2.69 16.38 -2.09
N LYS A 101 -3.39 16.73 -1.02
CA LYS A 101 -4.82 17.07 -1.04
C LYS A 101 -5.14 18.24 -1.99
N SER A 102 -4.23 19.21 -2.13
CA SER A 102 -4.37 20.39 -3.00
C SER A 102 -4.57 20.04 -4.48
N VAL A 103 -4.05 18.90 -4.92
CA VAL A 103 -4.06 18.43 -6.32
C VAL A 103 -4.93 17.20 -6.54
N PHE A 104 -5.64 16.73 -5.51
CA PHE A 104 -6.45 15.51 -5.56
C PHE A 104 -7.53 15.55 -6.66
N GLU A 105 -8.11 16.72 -6.95
CA GLU A 105 -9.11 16.86 -8.03
C GLU A 105 -8.60 16.39 -9.38
N GLN A 106 -7.28 16.48 -9.62
CA GLN A 106 -6.65 16.00 -10.85
C GLN A 106 -6.59 14.47 -10.95
N MET A 107 -6.88 13.76 -9.86
CA MET A 107 -6.85 12.31 -9.79
C MET A 107 -8.23 11.65 -9.89
N LEU A 108 -9.31 12.44 -9.91
CA LEU A 108 -10.69 11.93 -9.94
C LEU A 108 -11.04 11.13 -11.22
N GLU A 109 -10.23 11.24 -12.27
CA GLU A 109 -10.39 10.44 -13.49
C GLU A 109 -9.99 8.96 -13.31
N PHE A 110 -9.26 8.61 -12.25
CA PHE A 110 -8.79 7.25 -11.98
C PHE A 110 -9.73 6.52 -11.01
N PRO A 111 -10.49 5.51 -11.47
CA PRO A 111 -11.43 4.78 -10.61
C PRO A 111 -10.73 3.78 -9.66
N ASN A 112 -9.45 3.52 -9.89
CA ASN A 112 -8.64 2.51 -9.21
C ASN A 112 -7.68 3.10 -8.15
N LEU A 113 -8.02 4.27 -7.59
CA LEU A 113 -7.21 4.91 -6.56
C LEU A 113 -7.23 4.13 -5.25
N VAL A 114 -6.05 3.98 -4.68
CA VAL A 114 -5.83 3.62 -3.28
C VAL A 114 -5.51 4.92 -2.54
N LEU A 115 -6.47 5.47 -1.81
CA LEU A 115 -6.20 6.67 -1.00
C LEU A 115 -5.50 6.24 0.29
N SER A 116 -4.24 6.64 0.40
CA SER A 116 -3.37 6.21 1.49
C SER A 116 -3.09 7.31 2.50
N TYR A 117 -2.84 6.88 3.73
CA TYR A 117 -2.31 7.67 4.83
C TYR A 117 -1.31 6.84 5.63
N HIS A 118 -0.12 7.38 5.86
CA HIS A 118 0.91 6.74 6.66
C HIS A 118 1.38 7.66 7.80
N ASN A 119 1.49 7.09 9.00
CA ASN A 119 2.10 7.77 10.14
C ASN A 119 3.11 6.82 10.80
N PHE A 120 4.38 7.10 10.62
CA PHE A 120 5.48 6.28 11.16
C PHE A 120 5.81 6.63 12.61
N GLU A 121 5.16 7.64 13.18
CA GLU A 121 5.43 8.07 14.55
C GLU A 121 4.45 7.49 15.56
N GLU A 122 3.14 7.47 15.22
CA GLU A 122 2.10 7.07 16.17
C GLU A 122 0.80 6.64 15.48
N THR A 123 -0.12 6.07 16.25
CA THR A 123 -1.54 5.97 15.90
C THR A 123 -2.20 7.29 16.27
N PRO A 124 -2.62 8.12 15.30
CA PRO A 124 -3.11 9.46 15.58
C PRO A 124 -4.46 9.44 16.31
N SER A 125 -4.66 10.39 17.23
CA SER A 125 -5.92 10.48 17.99
C SER A 125 -7.16 10.75 17.13
N ASN A 126 -6.99 11.34 15.94
CA ASN A 126 -8.03 11.60 14.95
C ASN A 126 -8.09 10.51 13.85
N TYR A 127 -7.64 9.28 14.15
CA TYR A 127 -7.65 8.16 13.21
C TYR A 127 -9.02 7.94 12.55
N MET A 128 -10.10 8.04 13.35
CA MET A 128 -11.46 7.84 12.85
C MET A 128 -11.91 8.94 11.87
N GLU A 129 -11.54 10.19 12.13
CA GLU A 129 -11.82 11.30 11.23
C GLU A 129 -11.10 11.14 9.89
N ILE A 130 -9.81 10.75 9.93
CA ILE A 130 -9.01 10.46 8.74
C ILE A 130 -9.67 9.34 7.93
N MET A 131 -10.00 8.22 8.57
CA MET A 131 -10.64 7.07 7.92
C MET A 131 -12.02 7.43 7.33
N SER A 132 -12.80 8.26 8.04
CA SER A 132 -14.10 8.74 7.59
C SER A 132 -13.99 9.64 6.36
N GLU A 133 -13.03 10.56 6.35
CA GLU A 133 -12.79 11.44 5.21
C GLU A 133 -12.39 10.64 3.97
N LEU A 134 -11.41 9.75 4.09
CA LEU A 134 -10.98 8.89 2.98
C LEU A 134 -12.13 8.02 2.45
N THR A 135 -12.94 7.46 3.35
CA THR A 135 -14.10 6.63 2.98
C THR A 135 -15.16 7.43 2.22
N SER A 136 -15.38 8.70 2.60
CA SER A 136 -16.38 9.57 1.94
C SER A 136 -16.06 9.87 0.47
N LEU A 137 -14.79 9.73 0.07
CA LEU A 137 -14.31 9.91 -1.31
C LEU A 137 -14.50 8.67 -2.18
N SER A 138 -14.94 7.56 -1.59
CA SER A 138 -15.25 6.29 -2.29
C SER A 138 -14.13 5.79 -3.22
N PRO A 139 -12.86 5.73 -2.78
CA PRO A 139 -11.77 5.17 -3.59
C PRO A 139 -11.93 3.65 -3.77
N ALA A 140 -11.15 3.05 -4.66
CA ALA A 140 -11.07 1.59 -4.77
C ALA A 140 -10.63 0.96 -3.44
N VAL A 141 -9.66 1.56 -2.75
CA VAL A 141 -9.19 1.11 -1.43
C VAL A 141 -8.89 2.30 -0.52
N VAL A 142 -9.36 2.26 0.72
CA VAL A 142 -8.88 3.13 1.80
C VAL A 142 -7.72 2.42 2.51
N LYS A 143 -6.50 2.99 2.41
CA LYS A 143 -5.29 2.39 2.99
C LYS A 143 -4.77 3.25 4.14
N MET A 144 -4.64 2.65 5.33
CA MET A 144 -4.08 3.32 6.50
C MET A 144 -2.98 2.47 7.14
N ALA A 145 -1.81 3.04 7.32
CA ALA A 145 -0.70 2.41 8.02
C ALA A 145 -0.15 3.36 9.09
N VAL A 146 -0.31 2.98 10.36
CA VAL A 146 0.06 3.81 11.50
C VAL A 146 0.93 3.05 12.49
N MET A 147 1.84 3.74 13.18
CA MET A 147 2.71 3.10 14.16
C MET A 147 1.97 2.82 15.46
N ALA A 148 1.93 1.55 15.87
CA ALA A 148 1.44 1.18 17.19
C ALA A 148 2.55 1.34 18.24
N LYS A 149 2.31 2.17 19.26
CA LYS A 149 3.19 2.34 20.42
C LYS A 149 2.72 1.49 21.61
N THR A 150 1.45 1.15 21.63
CA THR A 150 0.81 0.38 22.71
C THR A 150 -0.03 -0.76 22.14
N GLU A 151 -0.32 -1.75 22.96
CA GLU A 151 -1.27 -2.81 22.61
C GLU A 151 -2.68 -2.26 22.34
N GLN A 152 -3.03 -1.14 23.00
CA GLN A 152 -4.31 -0.48 22.76
C GLN A 152 -4.40 0.08 21.35
N ASP A 153 -3.32 0.63 20.80
CA ASP A 153 -3.28 1.11 19.41
C ASP A 153 -3.62 -0.01 18.41
N VAL A 154 -3.08 -1.21 18.67
CA VAL A 154 -3.37 -2.40 17.83
C VAL A 154 -4.85 -2.76 17.88
N LEU A 155 -5.42 -2.82 19.10
CA LEU A 155 -6.83 -3.12 19.32
C LEU A 155 -7.74 -2.06 18.69
N ASP A 156 -7.37 -0.78 18.80
CA ASP A 156 -8.13 0.33 18.25
C ASP A 156 -8.13 0.27 16.71
N VAL A 157 -6.98 0.08 16.06
CA VAL A 157 -6.90 -0.10 14.60
C VAL A 157 -7.79 -1.26 14.14
N MET A 158 -7.76 -2.40 14.83
CA MET A 158 -8.61 -3.56 14.51
C MET A 158 -10.10 -3.23 14.67
N ASN A 159 -10.47 -2.60 15.78
CA ASN A 159 -11.86 -2.26 16.08
C ASN A 159 -12.42 -1.21 15.11
N TYR A 160 -11.64 -0.18 14.80
CA TYR A 160 -12.03 0.85 13.83
C TYR A 160 -12.22 0.24 12.44
N THR A 161 -11.28 -0.58 11.98
CA THR A 161 -11.40 -1.26 10.68
C THR A 161 -12.68 -2.08 10.60
N ARG A 162 -12.95 -2.91 11.61
CA ARG A 162 -14.17 -3.72 11.68
C ARG A 162 -15.43 -2.86 11.71
N GLY A 163 -15.42 -1.79 12.48
CA GLY A 163 -16.55 -0.84 12.57
C GLY A 163 -16.84 -0.20 11.23
N PHE A 164 -15.83 0.37 10.57
CA PHE A 164 -15.98 1.00 9.25
C PHE A 164 -16.42 -0.01 8.17
N LYS A 165 -15.84 -1.21 8.15
CA LYS A 165 -16.24 -2.26 7.21
C LYS A 165 -17.71 -2.69 7.41
N SER A 166 -18.17 -2.76 8.65
CA SER A 166 -19.56 -3.12 8.95
C SER A 166 -20.57 -2.05 8.49
N LEU A 167 -20.18 -0.77 8.54
CA LEU A 167 -21.02 0.36 8.11
C LEU A 167 -20.93 0.62 6.60
N ASN A 168 -19.82 0.24 5.96
CA ASN A 168 -19.51 0.50 4.56
C ASN A 168 -19.14 -0.81 3.86
N THR A 169 -20.11 -1.70 3.70
CA THR A 169 -19.89 -3.08 3.22
C THR A 169 -19.23 -3.16 1.85
N GLU A 170 -19.51 -2.22 0.96
CA GLU A 170 -18.94 -2.16 -0.38
C GLU A 170 -17.54 -1.55 -0.41
N GLN A 171 -17.17 -0.71 0.57
CA GLN A 171 -15.86 -0.10 0.62
C GLN A 171 -14.78 -1.12 1.01
N THR A 172 -13.66 -1.06 0.33
CA THR A 172 -12.48 -1.88 0.60
C THR A 172 -11.49 -1.14 1.50
N PHE A 173 -11.03 -1.80 2.55
CA PHE A 173 -10.08 -1.24 3.52
C PHE A 173 -8.81 -2.07 3.58
N ALA A 174 -7.65 -1.41 3.65
CA ALA A 174 -6.35 -2.00 3.92
C ALA A 174 -5.72 -1.26 5.12
N THR A 175 -5.84 -1.80 6.30
CA THR A 175 -5.42 -1.14 7.54
C THR A 175 -4.36 -1.93 8.28
N ILE A 176 -3.31 -1.25 8.71
CA ILE A 176 -2.12 -1.85 9.30
C ILE A 176 -1.70 -1.02 10.50
N ALA A 177 -1.56 -1.66 11.65
CA ALA A 177 -0.72 -1.16 12.72
C ALA A 177 0.73 -1.62 12.46
N MET A 178 1.64 -0.67 12.32
CA MET A 178 3.06 -0.93 12.09
C MET A 178 3.81 -1.25 13.40
N GLY A 179 5.02 -1.75 13.27
CA GLY A 179 5.88 -2.14 14.39
C GLY A 179 5.65 -3.57 14.87
N GLU A 180 6.44 -3.98 15.86
CA GLU A 180 6.41 -5.35 16.40
C GLU A 180 5.05 -5.70 17.02
N LEU A 181 4.44 -4.77 17.75
CA LEU A 181 3.11 -4.95 18.34
C LEU A 181 2.03 -5.14 17.27
N GLY A 182 2.16 -4.42 16.15
CA GLY A 182 1.17 -4.39 15.08
C GLY A 182 1.09 -5.62 14.19
N LYS A 183 1.99 -6.60 14.34
CA LYS A 183 2.03 -7.83 13.51
C LYS A 183 0.68 -8.54 13.45
N LEU A 184 -0.09 -8.51 14.54
CA LEU A 184 -1.39 -9.14 14.60
C LEU A 184 -2.38 -8.58 13.56
N THR A 185 -2.35 -7.26 13.29
CA THR A 185 -3.25 -6.64 12.32
C THR A 185 -3.03 -7.16 10.91
N ARG A 186 -1.81 -7.63 10.60
CA ARG A 186 -1.44 -8.12 9.27
C ARG A 186 -2.05 -9.48 8.92
N ILE A 187 -2.56 -10.21 9.90
CA ILE A 187 -3.21 -11.51 9.71
C ILE A 187 -4.67 -11.52 10.18
N ALA A 188 -5.14 -10.43 10.76
CA ALA A 188 -6.47 -10.34 11.36
C ALA A 188 -7.59 -9.95 10.38
N GLY A 189 -7.32 -9.89 9.07
CA GLY A 189 -8.30 -9.45 8.07
C GLY A 189 -9.59 -10.27 8.06
N VAL A 190 -9.52 -11.56 8.37
CA VAL A 190 -10.71 -12.44 8.52
C VAL A 190 -11.69 -11.93 9.60
N ILE A 191 -11.20 -11.22 10.61
CA ILE A 191 -12.00 -10.65 11.70
C ILE A 191 -12.33 -9.17 11.43
N THR A 192 -11.34 -8.41 10.97
CA THR A 192 -11.44 -6.95 10.83
C THR A 192 -12.07 -6.50 9.51
N GLY A 193 -11.98 -7.33 8.48
CA GLY A 193 -12.38 -6.97 7.12
C GLY A 193 -11.31 -6.18 6.35
N SER A 194 -10.07 -6.07 6.89
CA SER A 194 -8.94 -5.57 6.08
C SER A 194 -8.67 -6.52 4.92
N CYS A 195 -8.67 -5.98 3.70
CA CYS A 195 -8.60 -6.79 2.48
C CYS A 195 -7.18 -7.19 2.08
N TRP A 196 -6.19 -6.35 2.43
CA TRP A 196 -4.79 -6.54 2.06
C TRP A 196 -3.89 -6.65 3.27
N THR A 197 -2.86 -7.49 3.12
CA THR A 197 -1.68 -7.48 3.99
C THR A 197 -0.42 -7.35 3.14
N PHE A 198 0.63 -6.79 3.72
CA PHE A 198 1.90 -6.53 3.04
C PHE A 198 2.98 -7.43 3.61
N ALA A 199 3.53 -8.31 2.77
CA ALA A 199 4.58 -9.24 3.12
C ALA A 199 5.88 -8.92 2.36
N SER A 200 7.03 -9.30 2.90
CA SER A 200 8.33 -9.10 2.26
C SER A 200 8.86 -10.38 1.62
N LEU A 201 9.58 -10.24 0.50
CA LEU A 201 10.40 -11.34 -0.05
C LEU A 201 11.74 -11.41 0.71
N ASP A 202 12.50 -10.34 0.68
CA ASP A 202 13.83 -10.24 1.31
C ASP A 202 13.90 -9.00 2.21
N GLU A 203 13.71 -7.82 1.65
CA GLU A 203 13.76 -6.54 2.36
C GLU A 203 12.34 -6.10 2.77
N THR A 204 12.22 -5.55 3.98
CA THR A 204 10.94 -5.02 4.46
C THR A 204 10.75 -3.58 4.02
N SER A 205 9.58 -3.23 3.51
CA SER A 205 9.22 -1.85 3.13
C SER A 205 8.61 -1.04 4.28
N ALA A 206 8.25 -1.70 5.40
CA ALA A 206 7.68 -1.06 6.58
C ALA A 206 7.92 -1.90 7.85
N PRO A 207 7.98 -1.25 9.03
CA PRO A 207 8.17 -1.95 10.31
C PRO A 207 7.11 -3.03 10.57
N GLY A 208 7.56 -4.17 11.12
CA GLY A 208 6.67 -5.28 11.50
C GLY A 208 6.15 -6.13 10.34
N GLN A 209 6.65 -5.95 9.11
CA GLN A 209 6.37 -6.88 8.02
C GLN A 209 6.92 -8.28 8.33
N MET A 210 6.14 -9.29 7.92
CA MET A 210 6.55 -10.69 7.95
C MET A 210 6.94 -11.14 6.54
N SER A 211 7.74 -12.20 6.45
CA SER A 211 8.06 -12.81 5.15
C SER A 211 6.81 -13.35 4.46
N LEU A 212 6.83 -13.41 3.13
CA LEU A 212 5.73 -13.93 2.31
C LEU A 212 5.31 -15.33 2.78
N GLY A 213 6.25 -16.27 2.93
CA GLY A 213 5.94 -17.63 3.35
C GLY A 213 5.31 -17.72 4.76
N ASN A 214 5.73 -16.87 5.72
CA ASN A 214 5.10 -16.85 7.03
C ASN A 214 3.68 -16.25 6.95
N THR A 215 3.51 -15.16 6.20
CA THR A 215 2.22 -14.51 6.01
C THR A 215 1.22 -15.47 5.38
N SER A 216 1.59 -16.12 4.28
CA SER A 216 0.77 -17.10 3.57
C SER A 216 0.34 -18.24 4.50
N LYS A 217 1.28 -18.80 5.26
CA LYS A 217 0.99 -19.88 6.21
C LYS A 217 0.02 -19.47 7.32
N PHE A 218 0.16 -18.25 7.88
CA PHE A 218 -0.76 -17.77 8.90
C PHE A 218 -2.17 -17.54 8.33
N LEU A 219 -2.28 -16.98 7.13
CA LEU A 219 -3.57 -16.77 6.48
C LEU A 219 -4.26 -18.11 6.17
N GLU A 220 -3.52 -19.08 5.66
CA GLU A 220 -4.05 -20.43 5.42
C GLU A 220 -4.64 -21.07 6.70
N ILE A 221 -3.96 -20.93 7.85
CA ILE A 221 -4.45 -21.44 9.13
C ILE A 221 -5.71 -20.71 9.62
N LEU A 222 -5.83 -19.40 9.35
CA LEU A 222 -6.95 -18.59 9.84
C LEU A 222 -8.19 -18.64 8.94
N GLU A 223 -8.04 -18.98 7.66
CA GLU A 223 -9.11 -19.02 6.66
C GLU A 223 -9.70 -20.43 6.48
N ASN A 224 -9.03 -21.49 6.99
CA ASN A 224 -9.49 -22.89 7.02
C ASN A 224 -10.05 -23.28 8.40
#